data_61614b8ecbe2e619165133acc1cab021
#
_entry.id   61614b8ecbe2e619165133acc1cab021
#
_cell.length_a   1.000
_cell.length_b   1.000
_cell.length_c   1.000
_cell.angle_alpha   90.00
_cell.angle_beta   90.00
_cell.angle_gamma   90.00
#
_symmetry.space_group_name_H-M   'P 1'
#
loop_
_entity.id
_entity.type
_entity.pdbx_description
1 polymer ?
#
loop_
_entity_poly.entity_id
_entity_poly.type
_entity_poly.pdbx_seq_one_letter_code
_entity_poly.pdbx_strand_id
1 'polypeptide(L)'
;MVMTMKGSNMNLAFGLEVIYEDAEFQVNDHDKVGIVGVNGSGKTTLFRVLLREQELDSGSINTHNARIGYLPQEIAVEDESCTVLEYLQGGRPIGRLETELDRIYQKLEQADVSEQGPLLTQMEKIQTRLEFF
;
A
#
# COMPACT_ATOMS: atom_id res chain seq x y z
N MET A 1 15.26 8.15 17.11
CA MET A 1 14.90 6.91 16.40
C MET A 1 13.40 6.94 16.27
N VAL A 2 12.87 6.99 15.06
CA VAL A 2 11.42 7.08 14.83
C VAL A 2 10.92 5.67 14.59
N MET A 3 9.85 5.28 15.30
CA MET A 3 9.21 3.99 15.15
C MET A 3 8.36 3.99 13.86
N THR A 4 8.61 3.04 12.98
CA THR A 4 7.92 2.95 11.68
C THR A 4 6.75 1.97 11.70
N MET A 5 6.92 0.84 12.39
CA MET A 5 5.87 -0.18 12.54
C MET A 5 5.93 -0.81 13.93
N LYS A 6 4.76 -1.13 14.48
CA LYS A 6 4.64 -1.86 15.74
C LYS A 6 3.45 -2.81 15.68
N GLY A 7 3.66 -4.08 16.01
CA GLY A 7 2.64 -5.05 16.37
C GLY A 7 2.56 -5.19 17.89
N SER A 8 1.36 -5.23 18.44
CA SER A 8 1.14 -5.34 19.88
C SER A 8 0.04 -6.34 20.17
N ASN A 9 0.34 -7.29 21.11
CA ASN A 9 -0.57 -8.31 21.60
C ASN A 9 -1.32 -9.05 20.47
N MET A 10 -0.58 -9.37 19.39
CA MET A 10 -1.16 -9.97 18.20
C MET A 10 -1.55 -11.42 18.46
N ASN A 11 -2.81 -11.75 18.23
CA ASN A 11 -3.34 -13.10 18.28
C ASN A 11 -4.00 -13.43 16.95
N LEU A 12 -3.74 -14.61 16.44
CA LEU A 12 -4.33 -15.12 15.19
C LEU A 12 -4.30 -16.64 15.20
N ALA A 13 -5.44 -17.25 14.90
CA ALA A 13 -5.56 -18.68 14.72
C ALA A 13 -6.38 -19.03 13.47
N PHE A 14 -6.06 -20.10 12.82
CA PHE A 14 -6.86 -20.69 11.74
C PHE A 14 -7.49 -21.99 12.22
N GLY A 15 -8.74 -21.92 12.67
CA GLY A 15 -9.42 -23.04 13.31
C GLY A 15 -8.74 -23.44 14.62
N LEU A 16 -8.10 -24.60 14.65
CA LEU A 16 -7.36 -25.08 15.83
C LEU A 16 -5.85 -24.75 15.80
N GLU A 17 -5.36 -24.21 14.71
CA GLU A 17 -3.95 -23.90 14.53
C GLU A 17 -3.67 -22.45 14.95
N VAL A 18 -2.94 -22.30 16.06
CA VAL A 18 -2.51 -20.97 16.56
C VAL A 18 -1.29 -20.53 15.77
N ILE A 19 -1.40 -19.37 15.11
CA ILE A 19 -0.32 -18.76 14.34
C ILE A 19 0.46 -17.75 15.18
N TYR A 20 -0.28 -16.90 15.91
CA TYR A 20 0.30 -15.92 16.86
C TYR A 20 -0.44 -16.01 18.18
N GLU A 21 0.31 -15.98 19.26
CA GLU A 21 -0.18 -15.89 20.62
C GLU A 21 0.59 -14.77 21.33
N ASP A 22 -0.10 -13.69 21.62
CA ASP A 22 0.43 -12.48 22.29
C ASP A 22 1.75 -11.98 21.66
N ALA A 23 1.86 -12.08 20.35
CA ALA A 23 3.08 -11.74 19.63
C ALA A 23 3.26 -10.23 19.50
N GLU A 24 4.51 -9.80 19.64
CA GLU A 24 4.88 -8.39 19.51
C GLU A 24 6.08 -8.23 18.58
N PHE A 25 6.12 -7.11 17.85
CA PHE A 25 7.31 -6.69 17.14
C PHE A 25 7.38 -5.17 17.03
N GLN A 26 8.57 -4.66 16.78
CA GLN A 26 8.81 -3.26 16.48
C GLN A 26 9.89 -3.14 15.39
N VAL A 27 9.65 -2.26 14.43
CA VAL A 27 10.60 -1.89 13.38
C VAL A 27 10.76 -0.37 13.43
N ASN A 28 12.00 0.09 13.48
CA ASN A 28 12.32 1.51 13.47
C ASN A 28 12.79 1.94 12.08
N ASP A 29 12.91 3.24 11.90
CA ASP A 29 13.43 3.83 10.68
C ASP A 29 14.86 3.32 10.40
N HIS A 30 15.12 2.95 9.15
CA HIS A 30 16.38 2.36 8.67
C HIS A 30 16.71 0.94 9.19
N ASP A 31 15.84 0.28 9.95
CA ASP A 31 16.07 -1.11 10.35
C ASP A 31 16.02 -2.05 9.14
N LYS A 32 16.88 -3.08 9.18
CA LYS A 32 16.86 -4.23 8.27
C LYS A 32 16.53 -5.47 9.07
N VAL A 33 15.31 -5.96 8.93
CA VAL A 33 14.78 -7.05 9.74
C VAL A 33 14.65 -8.32 8.91
N GLY A 34 15.22 -9.43 9.41
CA GLY A 34 15.04 -10.77 8.84
C GLY A 34 14.04 -11.58 9.67
N ILE A 35 13.04 -12.17 9.01
CA ILE A 35 12.07 -13.07 9.66
C ILE A 35 12.45 -14.50 9.31
N VAL A 36 12.77 -15.31 10.32
CA VAL A 36 13.20 -16.70 10.18
C VAL A 36 12.23 -17.63 10.90
N GLY A 37 12.09 -18.85 10.42
CA GLY A 37 11.22 -19.86 11.02
C GLY A 37 10.93 -21.00 10.04
N VAL A 38 10.43 -22.10 10.55
CA VAL A 38 10.01 -23.25 9.74
C VAL A 38 8.86 -22.91 8.81
N ASN A 39 8.60 -23.77 7.81
CA ASN A 39 7.42 -23.59 6.95
C ASN A 39 6.14 -23.74 7.79
N GLY A 40 5.18 -22.88 7.54
CA GLY A 40 3.94 -22.82 8.33
C GLY A 40 4.00 -21.95 9.59
N SER A 41 5.18 -21.41 9.99
CA SER A 41 5.30 -20.60 11.21
C SER A 41 4.70 -19.19 11.12
N GLY A 42 3.86 -18.88 10.12
CA GLY A 42 3.17 -17.59 10.03
C GLY A 42 3.94 -16.46 9.35
N LYS A 43 5.17 -16.68 8.80
CA LYS A 43 5.95 -15.61 8.15
C LYS A 43 5.17 -14.87 7.05
N THR A 44 4.56 -15.61 6.13
CA THR A 44 3.73 -15.04 5.06
C THR A 44 2.46 -14.41 5.60
N THR A 45 1.89 -15.00 6.66
CA THR A 45 0.71 -14.47 7.34
C THR A 45 0.99 -13.09 7.94
N LEU A 46 2.18 -12.86 8.50
CA LEU A 46 2.57 -11.53 8.99
C LEU A 46 2.53 -10.47 7.87
N PHE A 47 3.06 -10.80 6.70
CA PHE A 47 2.98 -9.88 5.55
C PHE A 47 1.54 -9.61 5.13
N ARG A 48 0.66 -10.63 5.11
CA ARG A 48 -0.77 -10.44 4.80
C ARG A 48 -1.47 -9.53 5.82
N VAL A 49 -1.13 -9.68 7.11
CA VAL A 49 -1.67 -8.78 8.15
C VAL A 49 -1.15 -7.36 7.97
N LEU A 50 0.14 -7.15 7.64
CA LEU A 50 0.70 -5.84 7.33
C LEU A 50 0.05 -5.18 6.11
N LEU A 51 -0.29 -5.98 5.09
CA LEU A 51 -0.98 -5.54 3.87
C LEU A 51 -2.50 -5.35 4.06
N ARG A 52 -3.03 -5.68 5.24
CA ARG A 52 -4.46 -5.68 5.56
C ARG A 52 -5.30 -6.67 4.74
N GLU A 53 -4.66 -7.70 4.23
CA GLU A 53 -5.29 -8.83 3.54
C GLU A 53 -5.81 -9.89 4.53
N GLN A 54 -5.29 -9.88 5.76
CA GLN A 54 -5.67 -10.74 6.86
C GLN A 54 -5.87 -9.91 8.13
N GLU A 55 -6.98 -10.10 8.82
CA GLU A 55 -7.25 -9.49 10.12
C GLU A 55 -6.72 -10.37 11.25
N LEU A 56 -6.32 -9.74 12.35
CA LEU A 56 -5.98 -10.40 13.61
C LEU A 56 -7.26 -10.73 14.39
N ASP A 57 -7.26 -11.81 15.16
CA ASP A 57 -8.35 -12.10 16.10
C ASP A 57 -8.37 -11.08 17.25
N SER A 58 -7.19 -10.67 17.71
CA SER A 58 -7.02 -9.57 18.66
C SER A 58 -5.63 -8.95 18.54
N GLY A 59 -5.44 -7.80 19.22
CA GLY A 59 -4.23 -7.00 19.11
C GLY A 59 -4.30 -5.97 17.98
N SER A 60 -3.16 -5.40 17.62
CA SER A 60 -3.12 -4.35 16.60
C SER A 60 -1.76 -4.24 15.93
N ILE A 61 -1.78 -3.78 14.67
CA ILE A 61 -0.58 -3.32 13.96
C ILE A 61 -0.74 -1.84 13.64
N ASN A 62 0.25 -1.05 14.04
CA ASN A 62 0.36 0.37 13.70
C ASN A 62 1.55 0.56 12.75
N THR A 63 1.29 1.09 11.57
CA THR A 63 2.30 1.38 10.55
C THR A 63 2.71 2.86 10.51
N HIS A 64 2.17 3.69 11.40
CA HIS A 64 2.47 5.12 11.47
C HIS A 64 2.43 5.84 10.10
N ASN A 65 1.47 5.46 9.25
CA ASN A 65 1.31 5.94 7.88
C ASN A 65 2.50 5.64 6.95
N ALA A 66 3.34 4.66 7.29
CA ALA A 66 4.40 4.22 6.40
C ALA A 66 3.83 3.69 5.07
N ARG A 67 4.48 4.02 3.97
CA ARG A 67 4.18 3.40 2.67
C ARG A 67 4.80 2.01 2.66
N ILE A 68 3.98 0.99 2.45
CA ILE A 68 4.44 -0.40 2.41
C ILE A 68 4.55 -0.81 0.95
N GLY A 69 5.76 -1.20 0.52
CA GLY A 69 5.98 -1.91 -0.73
C GLY A 69 6.13 -3.41 -0.42
N TYR A 70 5.48 -4.25 -1.17
CA TYR A 70 5.57 -5.71 -1.04
C TYR A 70 6.06 -6.35 -2.33
N LEU A 71 7.08 -7.18 -2.21
CA LEU A 71 7.55 -8.03 -3.30
C LEU A 71 7.14 -9.47 -2.98
N PRO A 72 6.17 -10.05 -3.69
CA PRO A 72 5.75 -11.43 -3.46
C PRO A 72 6.83 -12.43 -3.89
N GLN A 73 6.76 -13.63 -3.35
CA GLN A 73 7.67 -14.74 -3.70
C GLN A 73 7.47 -15.17 -5.16
N GLU A 74 6.23 -15.15 -5.64
CA GLU A 74 5.86 -15.41 -7.02
C GLU A 74 5.13 -14.17 -7.57
N ILE A 75 5.57 -13.71 -8.72
CA ILE A 75 4.94 -12.59 -9.41
C ILE A 75 3.82 -13.17 -10.27
N ALA A 76 2.57 -12.94 -9.87
CA ALA A 76 1.43 -13.21 -10.72
C ALA A 76 1.24 -12.03 -11.70
N VAL A 77 1.46 -12.26 -12.98
CA VAL A 77 1.11 -11.31 -14.03
C VAL A 77 -0.33 -11.64 -14.43
N GLU A 78 -1.27 -10.75 -14.09
CA GLU A 78 -2.70 -10.94 -14.39
C GLU A 78 -2.98 -10.93 -15.89
N ASP A 79 -2.18 -10.20 -16.67
CA ASP A 79 -2.26 -10.11 -18.11
C ASP A 79 -0.90 -10.41 -18.76
N GLU A 80 -0.75 -11.63 -19.26
CA GLU A 80 0.47 -12.08 -19.94
C GLU A 80 0.71 -11.36 -21.28
N SER A 81 -0.27 -10.64 -21.81
CA SER A 81 -0.15 -9.86 -23.05
C SER A 81 0.44 -8.47 -22.85
N CYS A 82 0.52 -7.99 -21.59
CA CYS A 82 1.07 -6.67 -21.30
C CYS A 82 2.60 -6.66 -21.51
N THR A 83 3.11 -5.57 -22.04
CA THR A 83 4.55 -5.33 -22.15
C THR A 83 5.17 -5.05 -20.78
N VAL A 84 6.49 -5.26 -20.64
CA VAL A 84 7.23 -4.91 -19.40
C VAL A 84 7.04 -3.43 -19.05
N LEU A 85 6.97 -2.55 -20.04
CA LEU A 85 6.73 -1.13 -19.83
C LEU A 85 5.35 -0.86 -19.24
N GLU A 86 4.31 -1.45 -19.81
CA GLU A 86 2.93 -1.33 -19.30
C GLU A 86 2.80 -1.90 -17.89
N TYR A 87 3.44 -3.04 -17.61
CA TYR A 87 3.47 -3.62 -16.27
C TYR A 87 4.12 -2.67 -15.24
N LEU A 88 5.28 -2.09 -15.59
CA LEU A 88 5.99 -1.14 -14.72
C LEU A 88 5.21 0.16 -14.52
N GLN A 89 4.55 0.65 -15.57
CA GLN A 89 3.68 1.84 -15.49
C GLN A 89 2.42 1.56 -14.66
N GLY A 90 1.86 0.36 -14.75
CA GLY A 90 0.71 -0.09 -13.95
C GLY A 90 1.00 -0.12 -12.44
N GLY A 91 2.24 -0.38 -12.04
CA GLY A 91 2.69 -0.33 -10.64
C GLY A 91 2.75 1.10 -10.04
N ARG A 92 2.69 2.13 -10.88
CA ARG A 92 2.61 3.53 -10.46
C ARG A 92 1.23 4.09 -10.81
N PRO A 93 0.62 4.91 -9.97
CA PRO A 93 -0.70 5.49 -10.26
C PRO A 93 -0.66 6.59 -11.33
N ILE A 94 0.42 6.70 -12.14
CA ILE A 94 0.64 7.74 -13.13
C ILE A 94 -0.50 7.77 -14.14
N GLY A 95 -0.82 6.65 -14.78
CA GLY A 95 -1.88 6.59 -15.78
C GLY A 95 -3.26 6.96 -15.24
N ARG A 96 -3.55 6.65 -13.96
CA ARG A 96 -4.79 7.09 -13.31
C ARG A 96 -4.78 8.59 -13.05
N LEU A 97 -3.65 9.14 -12.61
CA LEU A 97 -3.49 10.57 -12.33
C LEU A 97 -3.56 11.38 -13.63
N GLU A 98 -2.96 10.90 -14.71
CA GLU A 98 -3.06 11.51 -16.04
C GLU A 98 -4.51 11.50 -16.55
N THR A 99 -5.21 10.37 -16.45
CA THR A 99 -6.63 10.27 -16.83
C THR A 99 -7.50 11.21 -15.99
N GLU A 100 -7.22 11.35 -14.70
CA GLU A 100 -7.93 12.26 -13.81
C GLU A 100 -7.65 13.72 -14.18
N LEU A 101 -6.42 14.03 -14.53
CA LEU A 101 -5.99 15.35 -15.01
C LEU A 101 -6.71 15.73 -16.30
N ASP A 102 -6.78 14.83 -17.28
CA ASP A 102 -7.51 15.05 -18.55
C ASP A 102 -8.99 15.32 -18.31
N ARG A 103 -9.62 14.60 -17.39
CA ARG A 103 -11.00 14.86 -17.01
C ARG A 103 -11.20 16.25 -16.39
N ILE A 104 -10.22 16.71 -15.62
CA ILE A 104 -10.29 18.07 -15.04
C ILE A 104 -10.11 19.11 -16.12
N TYR A 105 -9.20 18.92 -17.08
CA TYR A 105 -9.08 19.83 -18.24
C TYR A 105 -10.37 19.94 -19.02
N GLN A 106 -11.02 18.82 -19.35
CA GLN A 106 -12.31 18.83 -20.06
C GLN A 106 -13.42 19.56 -19.27
N LYS A 107 -13.42 19.42 -17.93
CA LYS A 107 -14.37 20.15 -17.08
C LYS A 107 -14.05 21.65 -17.04
N LEU A 108 -12.79 22.04 -17.00
CA LEU A 108 -12.36 23.45 -17.00
C LEU A 108 -12.77 24.17 -18.28
N GLU A 109 -12.75 23.49 -19.44
CA GLU A 109 -13.19 24.06 -20.73
C GLU A 109 -14.70 24.40 -20.75
N GLN A 110 -15.50 23.72 -19.93
CA GLN A 110 -16.96 23.87 -19.87
C GLN A 110 -17.43 24.60 -18.61
N ALA A 111 -16.54 24.89 -17.66
CA ALA A 111 -16.87 25.42 -16.35
C ALA A 111 -17.05 26.95 -16.36
N ASP A 112 -18.05 27.41 -15.66
CA ASP A 112 -18.24 28.84 -15.37
C ASP A 112 -17.16 29.34 -14.38
N VAL A 113 -16.91 30.65 -14.36
CA VAL A 113 -15.86 31.30 -13.54
C VAL A 113 -15.93 30.91 -12.06
N SER A 114 -17.16 30.66 -11.54
CA SER A 114 -17.34 30.23 -10.14
C SER A 114 -16.91 28.80 -9.85
N GLU A 115 -16.86 27.94 -10.87
CA GLU A 115 -16.50 26.52 -10.75
C GLU A 115 -15.01 26.26 -11.03
N GLN A 116 -14.32 27.20 -11.66
CA GLN A 116 -12.91 27.06 -12.03
C GLN A 116 -11.98 26.95 -10.81
N GLY A 117 -12.21 27.70 -9.74
CA GLY A 117 -11.36 27.73 -8.55
C GLY A 117 -11.15 26.33 -7.91
N PRO A 118 -12.23 25.60 -7.57
CA PRO A 118 -12.11 24.25 -7.05
C PRO A 118 -11.42 23.26 -8.01
N LEU A 119 -11.66 23.37 -9.31
CA LEU A 119 -11.04 22.51 -10.33
C LEU A 119 -9.54 22.78 -10.46
N LEU A 120 -9.10 24.03 -10.44
CA LEU A 120 -7.67 24.40 -10.44
C LEU A 120 -6.96 23.86 -9.20
N THR A 121 -7.58 23.91 -8.03
CA THR A 121 -7.01 23.36 -6.80
C THR A 121 -6.85 21.84 -6.89
N GLN A 122 -7.79 21.13 -7.53
CA GLN A 122 -7.68 19.69 -7.76
C GLN A 122 -6.55 19.40 -8.77
N MET A 123 -6.45 20.16 -9.83
CA MET A 123 -5.40 20.06 -10.84
C MET A 123 -3.99 20.19 -10.21
N GLU A 124 -3.75 21.22 -9.40
CA GLU A 124 -2.49 21.43 -8.70
C GLU A 124 -2.11 20.25 -7.81
N LYS A 125 -3.08 19.68 -7.07
CA LYS A 125 -2.84 18.50 -6.23
C LYS A 125 -2.40 17.29 -7.05
N ILE A 126 -3.00 17.07 -8.22
CA ILE A 126 -2.65 15.95 -9.09
C ILE A 126 -1.28 16.18 -9.71
N GLN A 127 -0.99 17.39 -10.19
CA GLN A 127 0.32 17.76 -10.75
C GLN A 127 1.44 17.57 -9.72
N THR A 128 1.25 18.07 -8.49
CA THR A 128 2.20 17.84 -7.39
C THR A 128 2.44 16.35 -7.11
N ARG A 129 1.40 15.53 -7.21
CA ARG A 129 1.54 14.07 -7.05
C ARG A 129 2.28 13.42 -8.21
N LEU A 130 2.09 13.90 -9.44
CA LEU A 130 2.83 13.41 -10.62
C LEU A 130 4.31 13.75 -10.56
N GLU A 131 4.67 14.94 -10.06
CA GLU A 131 6.07 15.33 -9.87
C GLU A 131 6.82 14.47 -8.83
N PHE A 132 6.07 13.75 -7.98
CA PHE A 132 6.64 12.90 -6.93
C PHE A 132 7.00 11.49 -7.42
N PHE A 133 6.66 11.12 -8.66
CA PHE A 133 6.90 9.81 -9.26
C PHE A 133 7.92 9.86 -10.40
#